data_92aa94f9fe87f07f77ee4bc3cfe63e07
#
_entry.id   92aa94f9fe87f07f77ee4bc3cfe63e07
#
_cell.length_a   1.000
_cell.length_b   1.000
_cell.length_c   1.000
_cell.angle_alpha   90.00
_cell.angle_beta   90.00
_cell.angle_gamma   90.00
#
_symmetry.space_group_name_H-M   'P 1'
#
loop_
_entity.id
_entity.type
_entity.pdbx_description
1 polymer ?
#
loop_
_entity_poly.entity_id
_entity_poly.type
_entity_poly.pdbx_seq_one_letter_code
_entity_poly.pdbx_strand_id
1 'polypeptide(L)'
;DYISIPGSIRNLMDSKTRNLDLNKLGVSVRLHRVNRVIILAHQDCSGYGGSAAFHESADEFKAISKDLKKARMLMGIKFRHLKVYLYYGTIFYDNHNRIYNFKQIL
;
A
#
# COMPACT_ATOMS: atom_id res chain seq x y z
N ASP A 1 -5.11 1.70 -16.14
CA ASP A 1 -3.88 0.90 -16.10
C ASP A 1 -3.49 0.60 -14.67
N TYR A 2 -2.87 -0.56 -14.49
CA TYR A 2 -2.44 -1.02 -13.17
C TYR A 2 -0.93 -1.06 -13.10
N ILE A 3 -0.39 -0.57 -11.97
CA ILE A 3 1.03 -0.70 -11.66
C ILE A 3 1.16 -1.63 -10.48
N SER A 4 2.02 -2.64 -10.60
CA SER A 4 2.41 -3.49 -9.49
C SER A 4 3.83 -3.17 -9.09
N ILE A 5 4.03 -2.85 -7.81
CA ILE A 5 5.33 -2.50 -7.26
C ILE A 5 5.69 -3.55 -6.21
N PRO A 6 6.76 -4.33 -6.43
CA PRO A 6 7.22 -5.28 -5.43
C PRO A 6 7.67 -4.59 -4.14
N GLY A 7 7.51 -5.27 -3.01
CA GLY A 7 7.94 -4.74 -1.72
C GLY A 7 6.90 -3.91 -0.99
N SER A 8 5.68 -3.85 -1.53
CA SER A 8 4.57 -3.16 -0.87
C SER A 8 4.87 -1.66 -0.67
N ILE A 9 4.06 -1.02 0.16
CA ILE A 9 4.25 0.39 0.53
C ILE A 9 5.53 0.64 1.35
N ARG A 10 6.18 -0.40 1.85
CA ARG A 10 7.46 -0.24 2.57
C ARG A 10 8.51 0.45 1.70
N ASN A 11 8.52 0.19 0.40
CA ASN A 11 9.44 0.86 -0.51
C ASN A 11 9.22 2.38 -0.57
N LEU A 12 7.99 2.85 -0.36
CA LEU A 12 7.68 4.27 -0.28
C LEU A 12 8.09 4.88 1.07
N MET A 13 8.19 4.05 2.10
CA MET A 13 8.64 4.50 3.43
C MET A 13 10.15 4.61 3.51
N ASP A 14 10.89 3.87 2.69
CA ASP A 14 12.35 3.90 2.63
C ASP A 14 12.80 4.98 1.66
N SER A 15 13.57 5.95 2.14
CA SER A 15 14.08 7.05 1.32
C SER A 15 14.95 6.59 0.15
N LYS A 16 15.57 5.40 0.25
CA LYS A 16 16.43 4.84 -0.82
C LYS A 16 15.64 4.32 -1.99
N THR A 17 14.44 3.77 -1.76
CA THR A 17 13.60 3.16 -2.80
C THR A 17 12.43 4.02 -3.21
N ARG A 18 12.05 5.00 -2.38
CA ARG A 18 10.88 5.87 -2.60
C ARG A 18 10.89 6.55 -3.96
N ASN A 19 12.00 7.17 -4.32
CA ASN A 19 12.09 7.95 -5.56
C ASN A 19 11.94 7.06 -6.80
N LEU A 20 12.47 5.83 -6.75
CA LEU A 20 12.31 4.89 -7.86
C LEU A 20 10.84 4.55 -8.08
N ASP A 21 10.11 4.22 -7.03
CA ASP A 21 8.71 3.86 -7.11
C ASP A 21 7.83 5.06 -7.52
N LEU A 22 8.11 6.24 -6.98
CA LEU A 22 7.40 7.46 -7.37
C LEU A 22 7.68 7.82 -8.83
N ASN A 23 8.87 7.57 -9.33
CA ASN A 23 9.20 7.80 -10.73
C ASN A 23 8.47 6.85 -11.66
N LYS A 24 8.35 5.57 -11.29
CA LYS A 24 7.56 4.59 -12.03
C LYS A 24 6.09 5.01 -12.13
N LEU A 25 5.52 5.43 -11.02
CA LEU A 25 4.15 5.95 -11.00
C LEU A 25 4.03 7.20 -11.88
N GLY A 26 5.02 8.10 -11.82
CA GLY A 26 5.05 9.32 -12.62
C GLY A 26 5.02 9.05 -14.12
N VAL A 27 5.70 8.01 -14.58
CA VAL A 27 5.65 7.59 -15.99
C VAL A 27 4.21 7.21 -16.37
N SER A 28 3.53 6.41 -15.56
CA SER A 28 2.14 6.02 -15.82
C SER A 28 1.17 7.21 -15.77
N VAL A 29 1.35 8.11 -14.82
CA VAL A 29 0.52 9.31 -14.74
C VAL A 29 0.66 10.16 -16.00
N ARG A 30 1.88 10.33 -16.52
CA ARG A 30 2.12 11.13 -17.72
C ARG A 30 1.67 10.46 -19.00
N LEU A 31 2.00 9.18 -19.18
CA LEU A 31 1.75 8.47 -20.46
C LEU A 31 0.31 7.97 -20.57
N HIS A 32 -0.29 7.56 -19.46
CA HIS A 32 -1.61 6.92 -19.46
C HIS A 32 -2.69 7.80 -18.83
N ARG A 33 -2.36 9.02 -18.43
CA ARG A 33 -3.29 9.97 -17.81
C ARG A 33 -4.04 9.37 -16.61
N VAL A 34 -3.32 8.63 -15.79
CA VAL A 34 -3.88 8.05 -14.58
C VAL A 34 -4.27 9.17 -13.61
N ASN A 35 -5.51 9.15 -13.13
CA ASN A 35 -6.00 10.13 -12.16
C ASN A 35 -6.46 9.51 -10.85
N ARG A 36 -6.42 8.18 -10.75
CA ARG A 36 -6.77 7.42 -9.54
C ARG A 36 -5.73 6.37 -9.28
N VAL A 37 -5.40 6.18 -8.01
CA VAL A 37 -4.52 5.11 -7.55
C VAL A 37 -5.19 4.41 -6.39
N ILE A 38 -5.17 3.09 -6.42
CA ILE A 38 -5.60 2.26 -5.30
C ILE A 38 -4.36 1.62 -4.71
N ILE A 39 -4.14 1.83 -3.43
CA ILE A 39 -3.05 1.19 -2.69
C ILE A 39 -3.64 0.12 -1.81
N LEU A 40 -3.18 -1.11 -2.02
CA LEU A 40 -3.60 -2.27 -1.23
C LEU A 40 -2.47 -2.67 -0.30
N ALA A 41 -2.76 -2.81 0.97
CA ALA A 41 -1.90 -3.47 1.93
C ALA A 41 -2.68 -4.58 2.61
N HIS A 42 -2.00 -5.50 3.26
CA HIS A 42 -2.67 -6.65 3.85
C HIS A 42 -1.95 -7.14 5.09
N GLN A 43 -2.70 -7.85 5.91
CA GLN A 43 -2.19 -8.58 7.06
C GLN A 43 -1.16 -9.62 6.63
N ASP A 44 -0.19 -9.88 7.47
CA ASP A 44 0.87 -10.89 7.23
C ASP A 44 1.69 -10.62 5.97
N CYS A 45 1.98 -9.36 5.71
CA CYS A 45 2.81 -8.95 4.58
C CYS A 45 4.29 -9.20 4.87
N SER A 46 4.97 -9.92 3.98
CA SER A 46 6.40 -10.21 4.14
C SER A 46 7.27 -8.95 4.14
N GLY A 47 6.82 -7.87 3.48
CA GLY A 47 7.51 -6.58 3.51
C GLY A 47 7.59 -5.96 4.90
N TYR A 48 6.71 -6.38 5.82
CA TYR A 48 6.70 -5.98 7.23
C TYR A 48 7.21 -7.08 8.17
N GLY A 49 7.73 -8.18 7.62
CA GLY A 49 8.19 -9.31 8.42
C GLY A 49 7.07 -10.28 8.80
N GLY A 50 5.89 -10.14 8.20
CA GLY A 50 4.73 -10.95 8.51
C GLY A 50 4.05 -10.55 9.83
N SER A 51 2.94 -11.18 10.14
CA SER A 51 2.18 -10.92 11.38
C SER A 51 3.00 -11.24 12.64
N ALA A 52 3.95 -12.18 12.54
CA ALA A 52 4.82 -12.55 13.67
C ALA A 52 5.73 -11.41 14.12
N ALA A 53 5.95 -10.39 13.28
CA ALA A 53 6.74 -9.21 13.65
C ALA A 53 5.98 -8.27 14.61
N PHE A 54 4.68 -8.49 14.81
CA PHE A 54 3.84 -7.66 15.65
C PHE A 54 3.32 -8.44 16.85
N HIS A 55 3.16 -7.75 17.98
CA HIS A 55 2.67 -8.36 19.19
C HIS A 55 1.20 -8.81 19.06
N GLU A 56 0.38 -7.96 18.43
CA GLU A 56 -1.04 -8.21 18.21
C GLU A 56 -1.45 -7.76 16.80
N SER A 57 -2.55 -8.32 16.29
CA SER A 57 -3.10 -7.92 15.00
C SER A 57 -3.50 -6.45 14.94
N ALA A 58 -3.91 -5.88 16.07
CA ALA A 58 -4.22 -4.45 16.18
C ALA A 58 -2.97 -3.58 15.97
N ASP A 59 -1.82 -4.02 16.47
CA ASP A 59 -0.56 -3.31 16.27
C ASP A 59 -0.11 -3.35 14.81
N GLU A 60 -0.27 -4.49 14.17
CA GLU A 60 -0.01 -4.66 12.74
C GLU A 60 -0.86 -3.72 11.91
N PHE A 61 -2.17 -3.71 12.15
CA PHE A 61 -3.11 -2.83 11.46
C PHE A 61 -2.73 -1.35 11.65
N LYS A 62 -2.42 -0.96 12.87
CA LYS A 62 -2.04 0.42 13.19
C LYS A 62 -0.79 0.86 12.44
N ALA A 63 0.24 0.02 12.43
CA ALA A 63 1.50 0.32 11.76
C ALA A 63 1.31 0.44 10.24
N ILE A 64 0.61 -0.50 9.63
CA ILE A 64 0.40 -0.51 8.18
C ILE A 64 -0.55 0.61 7.76
N SER A 65 -1.59 0.90 8.53
CA SER A 65 -2.50 2.03 8.27
C SER A 65 -1.78 3.36 8.28
N LYS A 66 -0.86 3.54 9.22
CA LYS A 66 -0.03 4.75 9.31
C LYS A 66 0.82 4.91 8.04
N ASP A 67 1.43 3.84 7.57
CA ASP A 67 2.25 3.86 6.36
C ASP A 67 1.39 4.10 5.11
N LEU A 68 0.19 3.52 5.03
CA LEU A 68 -0.76 3.80 3.95
C LEU A 68 -1.11 5.28 3.86
N LYS A 69 -1.41 5.89 4.99
CA LYS A 69 -1.74 7.34 5.05
C LYS A 69 -0.54 8.19 4.67
N LYS A 70 0.67 7.80 5.07
CA LYS A 70 1.89 8.49 4.68
C LYS A 70 2.14 8.35 3.17
N ALA A 71 1.90 7.17 2.60
CA ALA A 71 2.02 6.96 1.16
C ALA A 71 1.05 7.86 0.38
N ARG A 72 -0.19 7.97 0.83
CA ARG A 72 -1.18 8.88 0.23
C ARG A 72 -0.71 10.32 0.27
N MET A 73 -0.17 10.75 1.39
CA MET A 73 0.36 12.12 1.55
C MET A 73 1.51 12.38 0.57
N LEU A 74 2.46 11.45 0.49
CA LEU A 74 3.62 11.58 -0.40
C LEU A 74 3.19 11.63 -1.87
N MET A 75 2.23 10.80 -2.27
CA MET A 75 1.71 10.81 -3.63
C MET A 75 0.93 12.09 -3.93
N GLY A 76 0.17 12.61 -2.96
CA GLY A 76 -0.58 13.84 -3.12
C GLY A 76 0.30 15.07 -3.26
N ILE A 77 1.46 15.08 -2.63
CA ILE A 77 2.44 16.17 -2.78
C ILE A 77 3.04 16.15 -4.19
N LYS A 78 3.40 14.97 -4.69
CA LYS A 78 4.06 14.83 -5.99
C LYS A 78 3.07 14.91 -7.16
N PHE A 79 1.85 14.41 -6.98
CA PHE A 79 0.82 14.34 -8.02
C PHE A 79 -0.48 14.95 -7.50
N ARG A 80 -0.60 16.27 -7.57
CA ARG A 80 -1.69 17.03 -6.91
C ARG A 80 -3.10 16.66 -7.38
N HIS A 81 -3.25 16.27 -8.63
CA HIS A 81 -4.54 15.91 -9.20
C HIS A 81 -4.89 14.43 -9.04
N LEU A 82 -3.99 13.64 -8.46
CA LEU A 82 -4.17 12.22 -8.29
C LEU A 82 -5.05 11.92 -7.07
N LYS A 83 -6.08 11.12 -7.27
CA LYS A 83 -6.91 10.60 -6.18
C LYS A 83 -6.36 9.28 -5.70
N VAL A 84 -6.08 9.16 -4.42
CA VAL A 84 -5.47 7.98 -3.82
C VAL A 84 -6.45 7.34 -2.85
N TYR A 85 -6.76 6.08 -3.09
CA TYR A 85 -7.64 5.28 -2.25
C TYR A 85 -6.85 4.19 -1.56
N LEU A 86 -7.06 4.02 -0.26
CA LEU A 86 -6.31 3.09 0.58
C LEU A 86 -7.22 1.95 1.02
N TYR A 87 -6.71 0.72 0.92
CA TYR A 87 -7.42 -0.48 1.38
C TYR A 87 -6.49 -1.36 2.20
N TYR A 88 -7.04 -1.96 3.24
CA TYR A 88 -6.33 -2.93 4.06
C TYR A 88 -7.07 -4.26 4.05
N GLY A 89 -6.37 -5.34 3.72
CA GLY A 89 -6.91 -6.69 3.67
C GLY A 89 -6.62 -7.45 4.96
N THR A 90 -7.68 -7.92 5.61
CA THR A 90 -7.56 -8.88 6.71
C THR A 90 -7.67 -10.30 6.17
N ILE A 91 -6.99 -11.24 6.83
CA ILE A 91 -6.95 -12.63 6.41
C ILE A 91 -7.97 -13.44 7.20
N PHE A 92 -8.71 -14.29 6.51
CA PHE A 92 -9.44 -15.37 7.13
C PHE A 92 -9.31 -16.64 6.29
N TYR A 93 -9.66 -17.78 6.86
CA TYR A 93 -9.50 -19.06 6.20
C TYR A 93 -10.87 -19.70 5.98
N ASP A 94 -11.07 -20.24 4.77
CA ASP A 94 -12.23 -21.03 4.40
C ASP A 94 -11.74 -22.33 3.77
N ASN A 95 -12.03 -23.46 4.42
CA ASN A 95 -11.58 -24.79 3.97
C ASN A 95 -10.08 -24.83 3.61
N HIS A 96 -9.23 -24.28 4.49
CA HIS A 96 -7.78 -24.16 4.32
C HIS A 96 -7.34 -23.15 3.23
N ASN A 97 -8.29 -22.48 2.59
CA ASN A 97 -7.97 -21.41 1.65
C ASN A 97 -7.79 -20.10 2.38
N ARG A 98 -6.75 -19.36 1.99
CA ARG A 98 -6.47 -18.04 2.53
C ARG A 98 -7.27 -17.02 1.74
N ILE A 99 -8.12 -16.28 2.42
CA ILE A 99 -8.99 -15.27 1.81
C ILE A 99 -8.70 -13.91 2.45
N TYR A 100 -8.65 -12.87 1.61
CA TYR A 100 -8.48 -11.50 2.06
C TYR A 100 -9.80 -10.75 1.97
N ASN A 101 -10.15 -10.04 3.03
CA ASN A 101 -11.29 -9.12 3.05
C ASN A 101 -10.74 -7.69 3.10
N PHE A 102 -10.89 -6.93 2.02
CA PHE A 102 -10.37 -5.58 1.93
C PHE A 102 -11.40 -4.56 2.36
N LYS A 103 -10.98 -3.63 3.22
CA LYS A 103 -11.77 -2.49 3.65
C LYS A 103 -11.02 -1.21 3.38
N GLN A 104 -11.75 -0.18 2.98
CA GLN A 104 -11.17 1.12 2.72
C GLN A 104 -10.73 1.79 4.02
N ILE A 105 -9.55 2.40 3.96
CA ILE A 105 -9.01 3.23 5.03
C ILE A 105 -9.27 4.69 4.66
N LEU A 106 -9.98 5.41 5.51
CA LEU A 106 -10.25 6.83 5.34
C LEU A 106 -9.15 7.67 5.99
#